data_1c807651a9c705eb527ff126f6652823
#
_entry.id   1c807651a9c705eb527ff126f6652823
#
_cell.length_a   1.000
_cell.length_b   1.000
_cell.length_c   1.000
_cell.angle_alpha   90.00
_cell.angle_beta   90.00
_cell.angle_gamma   90.00
#
_symmetry.space_group_name_H-M   'P 1'
#
loop_
_entity.id
_entity.type
_entity.pdbx_description
1 polymer ?
#
loop_
_entity_poly.entity_id
_entity_poly.type
_entity_poly.pdbx_seq_one_letter_code
_entity_poly.pdbx_strand_id
1 'polypeptide(L)'
;MIFLDNPKVELDFDSTMVSFRINKKDAVDIVDAFGDIRLGEEYDLTVKKRSGKRSLNANSYHWVLCEKMAKKLRVSKYEVHNQLMADYGTDWLDDDGKHIYIMMKDDGSYLRSETMHYRPTDAVEDRNGTQFRWFVLLLPSHLMNTQQMASLLDGTIADAKEMGGIEVRTPDEIERMKALWHTQAS
;
A
#
# COMPACT_ATOMS: atom_id res chain seq x y z
N MET A 1 -12.45 -12.76 8.50
CA MET A 1 -13.90 -12.96 8.76
C MET A 1 -14.68 -12.45 7.56
N ILE A 2 -15.60 -13.22 7.03
CA ILE A 2 -16.47 -12.86 5.89
C ILE A 2 -17.91 -12.85 6.38
N PHE A 3 -18.60 -11.72 6.23
CA PHE A 3 -20.03 -11.63 6.49
C PHE A 3 -20.79 -12.36 5.38
N LEU A 4 -21.75 -13.18 5.75
CA LEU A 4 -22.62 -13.92 4.81
C LEU A 4 -23.91 -13.14 4.48
N ASP A 5 -24.26 -12.17 5.30
CA ASP A 5 -25.36 -11.24 5.10
C ASP A 5 -25.03 -9.85 5.69
N ASN A 6 -25.89 -8.88 5.46
CA ASN A 6 -25.74 -7.56 6.09
C ASN A 6 -25.99 -7.66 7.59
N PRO A 7 -25.18 -6.96 8.43
CA PRO A 7 -25.44 -6.86 9.85
C PRO A 7 -26.83 -6.29 10.11
N LYS A 8 -27.54 -6.87 11.07
CA LYS A 8 -28.82 -6.36 11.55
C LYS A 8 -28.60 -5.64 12.87
N VAL A 9 -29.22 -4.48 13.01
CA VAL A 9 -29.21 -3.69 14.25
C VAL A 9 -30.63 -3.65 14.76
N GLU A 10 -30.84 -4.15 15.94
CA GLU A 10 -32.13 -4.11 16.65
C GLU A 10 -31.97 -3.17 17.85
N LEU A 11 -32.81 -2.13 17.92
CA LEU A 11 -32.80 -1.13 18.98
C LEU A 11 -33.95 -1.43 19.92
N ASP A 12 -33.67 -1.52 21.21
CA ASP A 12 -34.63 -1.59 22.27
C ASP A 12 -34.47 -0.35 23.16
N PHE A 13 -35.37 -0.14 24.13
CA PHE A 13 -35.42 1.08 24.93
C PHE A 13 -34.14 1.35 25.73
N ASP A 14 -33.49 0.30 26.20
CA ASP A 14 -32.29 0.36 27.05
C ASP A 14 -31.11 -0.47 26.53
N SER A 15 -31.26 -1.07 25.35
CA SER A 15 -30.23 -1.93 24.76
C SER A 15 -30.20 -1.86 23.23
N THR A 16 -29.08 -2.27 22.66
CA THR A 16 -28.91 -2.40 21.22
C THR A 16 -28.29 -3.77 20.93
N MET A 17 -28.96 -4.56 20.11
CA MET A 17 -28.40 -5.83 19.63
C MET A 17 -27.90 -5.70 18.20
N VAL A 18 -26.66 -6.09 17.98
CA VAL A 18 -26.08 -6.22 16.63
C VAL A 18 -25.85 -7.69 16.34
N SER A 19 -26.49 -8.20 15.29
CA SER A 19 -26.32 -9.58 14.85
C SER A 19 -25.80 -9.66 13.42
N PHE A 20 -24.95 -10.65 13.15
CA PHE A 20 -24.43 -10.92 11.82
C PHE A 20 -24.08 -12.41 11.66
N ARG A 21 -24.15 -12.89 10.44
CA ARG A 21 -23.69 -14.26 10.11
C ARG A 21 -22.32 -14.19 9.47
N ILE A 22 -21.48 -15.13 9.88
CA ILE A 22 -20.12 -15.27 9.37
C ILE A 22 -19.91 -16.70 8.85
N ASN A 23 -18.83 -16.89 8.07
CA ASN A 23 -18.44 -18.21 7.63
C ASN A 23 -18.03 -19.07 8.86
N LYS A 24 -18.44 -20.33 8.88
CA LYS A 24 -18.15 -21.28 9.98
C LYS A 24 -16.64 -21.40 10.28
N LYS A 25 -15.78 -21.27 9.27
CA LYS A 25 -14.32 -21.30 9.46
C LYS A 25 -13.77 -20.14 10.30
N ASP A 26 -14.50 -19.02 10.35
CA ASP A 26 -14.09 -17.83 11.11
C ASP A 26 -14.72 -17.78 12.51
N ALA A 27 -15.54 -18.78 12.87
CA ALA A 27 -16.30 -18.77 14.13
C ALA A 27 -15.40 -18.95 15.36
N VAL A 28 -14.31 -19.71 15.24
CA VAL A 28 -13.39 -19.97 16.37
C VAL A 28 -12.77 -18.67 16.86
N ASP A 29 -12.22 -17.85 15.94
CA ASP A 29 -11.57 -16.58 16.28
C ASP A 29 -12.54 -15.62 17.01
N ILE A 30 -13.84 -15.67 16.66
CA ILE A 30 -14.86 -14.84 17.29
C ILE A 30 -15.26 -15.37 18.66
N VAL A 31 -15.46 -16.68 18.79
CA VAL A 31 -15.80 -17.28 20.08
C VAL A 31 -14.68 -17.02 21.10
N ASP A 32 -13.43 -17.13 20.68
CA ASP A 32 -12.28 -16.84 21.54
C ASP A 32 -12.25 -15.34 21.91
N ALA A 33 -12.44 -14.42 20.95
CA ALA A 33 -12.44 -12.99 21.20
C ALA A 33 -13.59 -12.54 22.13
N PHE A 34 -14.77 -13.16 22.02
CA PHE A 34 -15.93 -12.84 22.87
C PHE A 34 -15.92 -13.61 24.19
N GLY A 35 -15.17 -14.71 24.31
CA GLY A 35 -15.06 -15.49 25.53
C GLY A 35 -14.44 -14.73 26.71
N ASP A 36 -13.64 -13.71 26.42
CA ASP A 36 -12.97 -12.87 27.43
C ASP A 36 -13.78 -11.61 27.84
N ILE A 37 -14.94 -11.38 27.21
CA ILE A 37 -15.80 -10.23 27.52
C ILE A 37 -16.49 -10.42 28.88
N ARG A 38 -16.34 -9.46 29.77
CA ARG A 38 -16.94 -9.44 31.10
C ARG A 38 -18.05 -8.39 31.18
N LEU A 39 -19.13 -8.72 31.87
CA LEU A 39 -20.22 -7.79 32.11
C LEU A 39 -19.73 -6.61 32.97
N GLY A 40 -20.12 -5.39 32.56
CA GLY A 40 -19.80 -4.15 33.29
C GLY A 40 -18.45 -3.53 32.92
N GLU A 41 -17.72 -4.11 31.96
CA GLU A 41 -16.50 -3.50 31.40
C GLU A 41 -16.83 -2.84 30.05
N GLU A 42 -16.08 -1.77 29.70
CA GLU A 42 -16.20 -1.08 28.43
C GLU A 42 -15.25 -1.69 27.38
N TYR A 43 -15.77 -1.93 26.19
CA TYR A 43 -15.00 -2.52 25.08
C TYR A 43 -15.21 -1.74 23.79
N ASP A 44 -14.14 -1.50 23.06
CA ASP A 44 -14.19 -0.94 21.72
C ASP A 44 -14.34 -2.04 20.66
N LEU A 45 -15.48 -2.08 19.96
CA LEU A 45 -15.68 -2.96 18.81
C LEU A 45 -15.47 -2.19 17.51
N THR A 46 -14.41 -2.50 16.79
CA THR A 46 -14.12 -1.89 15.51
C THR A 46 -14.27 -2.89 14.36
N VAL A 47 -15.22 -2.63 13.45
CA VAL A 47 -15.37 -3.40 12.20
C VAL A 47 -14.75 -2.61 11.05
N LYS A 48 -13.65 -3.10 10.50
CA LYS A 48 -12.98 -2.50 9.34
C LYS A 48 -13.08 -3.44 8.15
N LYS A 49 -13.42 -2.88 6.96
CA LYS A 49 -13.30 -3.63 5.72
C LYS A 49 -11.85 -4.11 5.59
N ARG A 50 -11.64 -5.42 5.47
CA ARG A 50 -10.32 -5.95 5.19
C ARG A 50 -9.96 -5.52 3.77
N SER A 51 -9.16 -4.47 3.63
CA SER A 51 -8.43 -4.25 2.38
C SER A 51 -7.55 -5.49 2.19
N GLY A 52 -7.59 -6.11 1.01
CA GLY A 52 -6.75 -7.28 0.74
C GLY A 52 -5.34 -7.00 1.25
N LYS A 53 -4.94 -7.67 2.35
CA LYS A 53 -3.60 -7.46 2.92
C LYS A 53 -2.64 -7.90 1.84
N ARG A 54 -1.84 -6.94 1.34
CA ARG A 54 -0.65 -7.22 0.55
C ARG A 54 0.09 -8.38 1.18
N SER A 55 0.52 -9.35 0.39
CA SER A 55 1.46 -10.28 0.94
C SER A 55 2.66 -9.44 1.43
N LEU A 56 3.00 -9.55 2.70
CA LEU A 56 4.22 -8.95 3.28
C LEU A 56 5.44 -9.25 2.41
N ASN A 57 5.40 -10.35 1.67
CA ASN A 57 6.42 -10.78 0.73
C ASN A 57 6.62 -9.85 -0.48
N ALA A 58 5.56 -9.25 -1.05
CA ALA A 58 5.69 -8.39 -2.23
C ALA A 58 6.37 -7.06 -1.91
N ASN A 59 5.88 -6.38 -0.88
CA ASN A 59 6.47 -5.12 -0.43
C ASN A 59 7.90 -5.35 0.10
N SER A 60 8.11 -6.42 0.86
CA SER A 60 9.45 -6.77 1.34
C SER A 60 10.40 -7.09 0.18
N TYR A 61 9.92 -7.79 -0.86
CA TYR A 61 10.75 -8.12 -2.01
C TYR A 61 11.07 -6.88 -2.85
N HIS A 62 10.13 -5.96 -3.03
CA HIS A 62 10.40 -4.64 -3.64
C HIS A 62 11.54 -3.93 -2.91
N TRP A 63 11.51 -3.84 -1.57
CA TRP A 63 12.57 -3.22 -0.78
C TRP A 63 13.93 -3.93 -0.88
N VAL A 64 13.93 -5.27 -0.98
CA VAL A 64 15.16 -6.04 -1.25
C VAL A 64 15.77 -5.65 -2.59
N LEU A 65 14.95 -5.49 -3.63
CA LEU A 65 15.43 -5.05 -4.95
C LEU A 65 15.91 -3.61 -4.90
N CYS A 66 15.18 -2.69 -4.25
CA CYS A 66 15.63 -1.31 -4.06
C CYS A 66 17.01 -1.25 -3.38
N GLU A 67 17.26 -2.07 -2.35
CA GLU A 67 18.55 -2.11 -1.69
C GLU A 67 19.68 -2.64 -2.60
N LYS A 68 19.41 -3.70 -3.40
CA LYS A 68 20.38 -4.23 -4.37
C LYS A 68 20.72 -3.20 -5.45
N MET A 69 19.71 -2.52 -5.98
CA MET A 69 19.86 -1.46 -6.99
C MET A 69 20.63 -0.26 -6.41
N ALA A 70 20.27 0.18 -5.20
CA ALA A 70 20.92 1.29 -4.51
C ALA A 70 22.43 1.05 -4.29
N LYS A 71 22.81 -0.16 -3.88
CA LYS A 71 24.22 -0.56 -3.76
C LYS A 71 24.97 -0.45 -5.07
N LYS A 72 24.36 -0.85 -6.17
CA LYS A 72 24.95 -0.77 -7.51
C LYS A 72 25.08 0.66 -8.00
N LEU A 73 24.05 1.49 -7.78
CA LEU A 73 24.01 2.90 -8.18
C LEU A 73 24.79 3.82 -7.24
N ARG A 74 25.16 3.34 -6.05
CA ARG A 74 25.80 4.13 -4.96
C ARG A 74 24.94 5.28 -4.50
N VAL A 75 23.64 5.06 -4.39
CA VAL A 75 22.64 6.00 -3.86
C VAL A 75 21.89 5.38 -2.68
N SER A 76 21.02 6.13 -2.02
CA SER A 76 20.21 5.57 -0.94
C SER A 76 19.10 4.66 -1.49
N LYS A 77 18.63 3.70 -0.69
CA LYS A 77 17.49 2.86 -1.05
C LYS A 77 16.19 3.67 -1.22
N TYR A 78 16.10 4.82 -0.53
CA TYR A 78 14.97 5.73 -0.65
C TYR A 78 14.96 6.46 -2.00
N GLU A 79 16.13 6.87 -2.51
CA GLU A 79 16.25 7.46 -3.83
C GLU A 79 15.80 6.48 -4.91
N VAL A 80 16.23 5.21 -4.85
CA VAL A 80 15.77 4.17 -5.77
C VAL A 80 14.27 3.93 -5.61
N HIS A 81 13.78 3.79 -4.38
CA HIS A 81 12.37 3.60 -4.12
C HIS A 81 11.51 4.75 -4.67
N ASN A 82 11.91 5.99 -4.44
CA ASN A 82 11.17 7.16 -4.91
C ASN A 82 11.20 7.29 -6.44
N GLN A 83 12.31 6.92 -7.09
CA GLN A 83 12.36 6.85 -8.55
C GLN A 83 11.37 5.81 -9.07
N LEU A 84 11.39 4.58 -8.55
CA LEU A 84 10.46 3.52 -8.93
C LEU A 84 8.99 3.90 -8.64
N MET A 85 8.75 4.61 -7.54
CA MET A 85 7.43 5.16 -7.24
C MET A 85 7.00 6.21 -8.27
N ALA A 86 7.92 7.08 -8.70
CA ALA A 86 7.63 8.07 -9.74
C ALA A 86 7.29 7.40 -11.09
N ASP A 87 7.97 6.30 -11.42
CA ASP A 87 7.81 5.62 -12.71
C ASP A 87 6.60 4.66 -12.72
N TYR A 88 6.37 3.92 -11.64
CA TYR A 88 5.41 2.81 -11.58
C TYR A 88 4.36 2.94 -10.47
N GLY A 89 4.46 3.94 -9.62
CA GLY A 89 3.56 4.16 -8.50
C GLY A 89 2.18 4.62 -8.94
N THR A 90 1.25 4.62 -8.01
CA THR A 90 -0.14 5.06 -8.21
C THR A 90 -0.33 6.45 -7.63
N ASP A 91 -1.05 7.31 -8.36
CA ASP A 91 -1.38 8.65 -7.91
C ASP A 91 -2.32 8.61 -6.69
N TRP A 92 -2.07 9.48 -5.74
CA TRP A 92 -2.99 9.68 -4.62
C TRP A 92 -4.06 10.67 -5.03
N LEU A 93 -5.30 10.23 -4.97
CA LEU A 93 -6.45 11.05 -5.28
C LEU A 93 -7.08 11.57 -3.99
N ASP A 94 -7.63 12.78 -4.03
CA ASP A 94 -8.44 13.34 -2.94
C ASP A 94 -9.83 12.66 -2.85
N ASP A 95 -10.66 13.12 -1.93
CA ASP A 95 -12.01 12.58 -1.70
C ASP A 95 -12.95 12.78 -2.91
N ASP A 96 -12.65 13.74 -3.78
CA ASP A 96 -13.37 13.99 -5.04
C ASP A 96 -12.80 13.20 -6.22
N GLY A 97 -11.76 12.40 -6.04
CA GLY A 97 -11.07 11.62 -7.06
C GLY A 97 -10.14 12.45 -7.94
N LYS A 98 -9.67 13.61 -7.49
CA LYS A 98 -8.74 14.48 -8.22
C LYS A 98 -7.30 14.28 -7.76
N HIS A 99 -6.35 14.49 -8.67
CA HIS A 99 -4.93 14.45 -8.34
C HIS A 99 -4.55 15.56 -7.36
N ILE A 100 -3.71 15.22 -6.40
CA ILE A 100 -3.15 16.18 -5.44
C ILE A 100 -1.81 16.69 -6.01
N TYR A 101 -1.69 17.98 -6.21
CA TYR A 101 -0.49 18.61 -6.73
C TYR A 101 0.23 19.40 -5.63
N ILE A 102 1.56 19.31 -5.63
CA ILE A 102 2.43 20.05 -4.71
C ILE A 102 3.53 20.73 -5.52
N MET A 103 3.79 22.00 -5.23
CA MET A 103 4.92 22.74 -5.81
C MET A 103 6.12 22.66 -4.88
N MET A 104 7.26 22.22 -5.39
CA MET A 104 8.53 22.16 -4.65
C MET A 104 9.68 22.66 -5.53
N LYS A 105 10.83 22.92 -4.91
CA LYS A 105 12.06 23.22 -5.66
C LYS A 105 12.42 22.04 -6.55
N ASP A 106 12.82 22.34 -7.78
CA ASP A 106 13.27 21.34 -8.76
C ASP A 106 14.76 21.04 -8.59
N ASP A 107 15.14 20.51 -7.44
CA ASP A 107 16.53 20.21 -7.03
C ASP A 107 16.79 18.72 -6.76
N GLY A 108 15.83 17.87 -7.11
CA GLY A 108 15.91 16.42 -6.90
C GLY A 108 15.73 15.97 -5.44
N SER A 109 15.47 16.89 -4.51
CA SER A 109 15.30 16.55 -3.08
C SER A 109 14.12 15.63 -2.82
N TYR A 110 13.10 15.65 -3.68
CA TYR A 110 11.93 14.75 -3.58
C TYR A 110 12.30 13.27 -3.60
N LEU A 111 13.41 12.90 -4.25
CA LEU A 111 13.90 11.52 -4.29
C LEU A 111 14.40 11.02 -2.93
N ARG A 112 14.73 11.91 -2.00
CA ARG A 112 15.25 11.57 -0.66
C ARG A 112 14.17 11.54 0.42
N SER A 113 12.91 11.78 0.06
CA SER A 113 11.79 11.72 1.00
C SER A 113 11.58 10.30 1.53
N GLU A 114 11.45 10.15 2.84
CA GLU A 114 11.20 8.86 3.49
C GLU A 114 9.72 8.58 3.72
N THR A 115 8.87 9.60 3.66
CA THR A 115 7.47 9.51 4.08
C THR A 115 6.48 9.74 2.94
N MET A 116 6.82 10.62 2.01
CA MET A 116 5.95 11.03 0.92
C MET A 116 6.63 10.78 -0.42
N HIS A 117 5.85 10.40 -1.42
CA HIS A 117 6.35 10.03 -2.74
C HIS A 117 5.72 10.95 -3.79
N TYR A 118 6.50 11.34 -4.79
CA TYR A 118 6.11 12.37 -5.75
C TYR A 118 6.50 11.96 -7.16
N ARG A 119 5.64 12.30 -8.13
CA ARG A 119 5.95 12.20 -9.56
C ARG A 119 6.12 13.60 -10.12
N PRO A 120 7.27 13.94 -10.70
CA PRO A 120 7.46 15.23 -11.35
C PRO A 120 6.54 15.37 -12.57
N THR A 121 6.02 16.58 -12.79
CA THR A 121 5.29 16.95 -14.01
C THR A 121 6.17 17.82 -14.90
N ASP A 122 5.73 18.13 -16.12
CA ASP A 122 6.43 19.05 -17.03
C ASP A 122 6.23 20.51 -16.66
N ALA A 123 5.35 20.84 -15.71
CA ALA A 123 5.05 22.20 -15.30
C ALA A 123 6.13 22.74 -14.36
N VAL A 124 6.94 23.67 -14.88
CA VAL A 124 8.06 24.32 -14.16
C VAL A 124 7.80 25.83 -14.10
N GLU A 125 8.12 26.44 -12.97
CA GLU A 125 8.07 27.90 -12.76
C GLU A 125 9.44 28.41 -12.26
N ASP A 126 9.93 29.52 -12.82
CA ASP A 126 11.05 30.25 -12.25
C ASP A 126 10.54 31.30 -11.25
N ARG A 127 11.08 31.28 -10.05
CA ARG A 127 10.80 32.31 -9.03
C ARG A 127 12.11 32.89 -8.52
N ASN A 128 12.44 34.07 -9.01
CA ASN A 128 13.66 34.81 -8.64
C ASN A 128 14.96 33.96 -8.85
N GLY A 129 15.07 33.30 -10.00
CA GLY A 129 16.23 32.46 -10.35
C GLY A 129 16.25 31.08 -9.68
N THR A 130 15.18 30.73 -8.99
CA THR A 130 15.00 29.38 -8.42
C THR A 130 13.90 28.65 -9.18
N GLN A 131 14.22 27.48 -9.71
CA GLN A 131 13.25 26.65 -10.41
C GLN A 131 12.39 25.86 -9.41
N PHE A 132 11.08 25.90 -9.64
CA PHE A 132 10.08 25.11 -8.95
C PHE A 132 9.35 24.25 -9.97
N ARG A 133 8.96 23.06 -9.56
CA ARG A 133 8.19 22.11 -10.36
C ARG A 133 6.93 21.69 -9.62
N TRP A 134 5.87 21.45 -10.37
CA TRP A 134 4.69 20.78 -9.85
C TRP A 134 4.90 19.27 -9.84
N PHE A 135 4.48 18.66 -8.76
CA PHE A 135 4.55 17.22 -8.55
C PHE A 135 3.16 16.68 -8.22
N VAL A 136 2.86 15.49 -8.72
CA VAL A 136 1.69 14.71 -8.29
C VAL A 136 2.08 13.93 -7.04
N LEU A 137 1.24 13.97 -6.02
CA LEU A 137 1.41 13.16 -4.82
C LEU A 137 1.05 11.70 -5.14
N LEU A 138 1.90 10.77 -4.71
CA LEU A 138 1.71 9.35 -4.95
C LEU A 138 1.21 8.63 -3.70
N LEU A 139 0.37 7.61 -3.91
CA LEU A 139 -0.11 6.74 -2.84
C LEU A 139 1.06 5.96 -2.24
N PRO A 140 1.33 6.09 -0.92
CA PRO A 140 2.41 5.35 -0.29
C PRO A 140 2.28 3.84 -0.50
N SER A 141 3.41 3.16 -0.75
CA SER A 141 3.40 1.72 -1.07
C SER A 141 2.71 0.86 0.00
N HIS A 142 2.65 1.32 1.25
CA HIS A 142 1.94 0.64 2.33
C HIS A 142 0.41 0.78 2.27
N LEU A 143 -0.14 1.68 1.48
CA LEU A 143 -1.58 1.87 1.25
C LEU A 143 -2.05 1.25 -0.08
N MET A 144 -1.14 0.85 -0.97
CA MET A 144 -1.48 0.26 -2.25
C MET A 144 -2.27 -1.04 -2.09
N ASN A 145 -3.25 -1.26 -2.95
CA ASN A 145 -3.92 -2.56 -3.08
C ASN A 145 -3.02 -3.58 -3.82
N THR A 146 -3.51 -4.80 -3.97
CA THR A 146 -2.75 -5.90 -4.57
C THR A 146 -2.34 -5.61 -6.01
N GLN A 147 -3.22 -5.05 -6.83
CA GLN A 147 -2.95 -4.74 -8.24
C GLN A 147 -1.92 -3.62 -8.38
N GLN A 148 -2.05 -2.56 -7.59
CA GLN A 148 -1.12 -1.43 -7.57
C GLN A 148 0.28 -1.88 -7.13
N MET A 149 0.35 -2.72 -6.09
CA MET A 149 1.64 -3.27 -5.64
C MET A 149 2.26 -4.23 -6.66
N ALA A 150 1.44 -4.99 -7.39
CA ALA A 150 1.92 -5.86 -8.48
C ALA A 150 2.55 -5.04 -9.61
N SER A 151 1.91 -3.94 -10.03
CA SER A 151 2.44 -3.03 -11.05
C SER A 151 3.79 -2.41 -10.62
N LEU A 152 3.88 -1.92 -9.39
CA LEU A 152 5.13 -1.38 -8.84
C LEU A 152 6.23 -2.44 -8.82
N LEU A 153 5.91 -3.66 -8.40
CA LEU A 153 6.90 -4.74 -8.33
C LEU A 153 7.33 -5.21 -9.71
N ASP A 154 6.41 -5.31 -10.68
CA ASP A 154 6.75 -5.70 -12.05
C ASP A 154 7.71 -4.69 -12.69
N GLY A 155 7.47 -3.37 -12.53
CA GLY A 155 8.41 -2.33 -12.94
C GLY A 155 9.76 -2.44 -12.23
N THR A 156 9.75 -2.60 -10.90
CA THR A 156 10.99 -2.79 -10.13
C THR A 156 11.81 -3.98 -10.62
N ILE A 157 11.17 -5.11 -10.96
CA ILE A 157 11.83 -6.29 -11.48
C ILE A 157 12.39 -6.04 -12.88
N ALA A 158 11.66 -5.30 -13.74
CA ALA A 158 12.12 -4.94 -15.07
C ALA A 158 13.41 -4.12 -15.00
N ASP A 159 13.42 -3.06 -14.22
CA ASP A 159 14.58 -2.18 -14.04
C ASP A 159 15.77 -2.92 -13.42
N ALA A 160 15.51 -3.76 -12.40
CA ALA A 160 16.56 -4.57 -11.79
C ALA A 160 17.23 -5.52 -12.79
N LYS A 161 16.47 -6.10 -13.74
CA LYS A 161 16.98 -6.96 -14.83
C LYS A 161 17.77 -6.14 -15.85
N GLU A 162 17.24 -4.97 -16.26
CA GLU A 162 17.89 -4.08 -17.22
C GLU A 162 19.24 -3.59 -16.72
N MET A 163 19.34 -3.25 -15.44
CA MET A 163 20.61 -2.89 -14.81
C MET A 163 21.66 -4.01 -14.87
N GLY A 164 21.26 -5.27 -15.06
CA GLY A 164 22.12 -6.45 -15.07
C GLY A 164 22.80 -6.73 -13.73
N GLY A 165 23.26 -7.96 -13.52
CA GLY A 165 23.99 -8.37 -12.32
C GLY A 165 23.22 -8.26 -10.98
N ILE A 166 21.91 -8.01 -11.02
CA ILE A 166 21.03 -8.08 -9.88
C ILE A 166 20.26 -9.39 -9.98
N GLU A 167 20.46 -10.26 -9.01
CA GLU A 167 19.73 -11.51 -8.93
C GLU A 167 18.27 -11.22 -8.55
N VAL A 168 17.35 -11.56 -9.43
CA VAL A 168 15.92 -11.50 -9.22
C VAL A 168 15.37 -12.91 -9.04
N ARG A 169 14.22 -13.04 -8.36
CA ARG A 169 13.54 -14.34 -8.23
C ARG A 169 13.16 -14.89 -9.60
N THR A 170 13.05 -16.21 -9.68
CA THR A 170 12.63 -16.88 -10.92
C THR A 170 11.19 -16.51 -11.27
N PRO A 171 10.77 -16.60 -12.53
CA PRO A 171 9.39 -16.36 -12.94
C PRO A 171 8.39 -17.17 -12.12
N ASP A 172 8.68 -18.43 -11.84
CA ASP A 172 7.81 -19.30 -11.04
C ASP A 172 7.65 -18.83 -9.59
N GLU A 173 8.71 -18.32 -8.97
CA GLU A 173 8.64 -17.74 -7.64
C GLU A 173 7.83 -16.44 -7.62
N ILE A 174 7.96 -15.62 -8.66
CA ILE A 174 7.19 -14.38 -8.83
C ILE A 174 5.71 -14.71 -9.03
N GLU A 175 5.38 -15.67 -9.88
CA GLU A 175 4.01 -16.09 -10.12
C GLU A 175 3.38 -16.70 -8.86
N ARG A 176 4.12 -17.51 -8.08
CA ARG A 176 3.65 -18.01 -6.78
C ARG A 176 3.37 -16.86 -5.80
N MET A 177 4.22 -15.85 -5.76
CA MET A 177 3.95 -14.65 -4.95
C MET A 177 2.67 -13.94 -5.40
N LYS A 178 2.48 -13.75 -6.72
CA LYS A 178 1.29 -13.12 -7.30
C LYS A 178 0.03 -13.95 -7.03
N ALA A 179 0.09 -15.27 -7.19
CA ALA A 179 -1.03 -16.17 -6.90
C ALA A 179 -1.48 -16.11 -5.43
N LEU A 180 -0.54 -16.02 -4.49
CA LEU A 180 -0.86 -15.84 -3.07
C LEU A 180 -1.56 -14.49 -2.79
N TRP A 181 -1.37 -13.49 -3.65
CA TRP A 181 -2.06 -12.21 -3.54
C TRP A 181 -3.53 -12.32 -3.96
N HIS A 182 -3.82 -13.06 -5.02
CA HIS A 182 -5.19 -13.27 -5.51
C HIS A 182 -6.03 -14.09 -4.51
N THR A 183 -5.44 -15.10 -3.87
CA THR A 183 -6.15 -15.98 -2.91
C THR A 183 -6.52 -15.25 -1.61
N GLN A 184 -5.86 -14.14 -1.28
CA GLN A 184 -6.15 -13.32 -0.11
C GLN A 184 -7.14 -12.18 -0.39
N ALA A 185 -7.47 -11.95 -1.67
CA ALA A 185 -8.39 -10.90 -2.11
C ALA A 185 -9.82 -11.41 -2.40
N SER A 186 -10.06 -12.74 -2.27
CA SER A 186 -11.36 -13.39 -2.52
C SER A 186 -12.12 -13.68 -1.25
#